data_a640aae7d01986bf49b9ac999e4ed85c
#
_entry.id   a640aae7d01986bf49b9ac999e4ed85c
#
_cell.length_a   1.000
_cell.length_b   1.000
_cell.length_c   1.000
_cell.angle_alpha   90.00
_cell.angle_beta   90.00
_cell.angle_gamma   90.00
#
_symmetry.space_group_name_H-M   'P 1'
#
loop_
_entity.id
_entity.type
_entity.pdbx_description
1 polymer ?
#
loop_
_entity_poly.entity_id
_entity_poly.type
_entity_poly.pdbx_seq_one_letter_code
_entity_poly.pdbx_strand_id
1 'polypeptide(L)'
;MIIEGMVVFMGVNYFTEEQVRELEKNPYVKKVSNKSITYAEEFKELYWIDYQNGIQPIEIFKKYGFDPYVLGKKRRNTFTERLKKQVQRVEGFRDTRKDSAGRPSTKELSLEEQVERLKHKNKVLQQENDFLKRVRFINKKQISKQSKNKR
;
A
#
# COMPACT_ATOMS: atom_id res chain seq x y z
N MET A 1 16.25 -38.18 29.20
CA MET A 1 16.15 -38.32 27.74
C MET A 1 16.32 -36.94 27.14
N ILE A 2 17.50 -36.63 26.67
CA ILE A 2 17.84 -35.29 26.15
C ILE A 2 17.45 -35.34 24.67
N ILE A 3 16.39 -34.61 24.28
CA ILE A 3 16.11 -34.34 22.88
C ILE A 3 16.95 -33.13 22.52
N GLU A 4 18.05 -33.40 21.82
CA GLU A 4 18.96 -32.40 21.32
C GLU A 4 18.17 -31.31 20.53
N GLY A 5 18.34 -30.08 20.99
CA GLY A 5 17.73 -28.93 20.39
C GLY A 5 18.16 -28.72 18.96
N MET A 6 17.25 -28.94 18.06
CA MET A 6 17.36 -28.48 16.70
C MET A 6 17.42 -26.95 16.74
N VAL A 7 18.64 -26.38 16.73
CA VAL A 7 18.86 -24.96 16.60
C VAL A 7 18.41 -24.58 15.19
N VAL A 8 17.14 -24.24 15.07
CA VAL A 8 16.64 -23.62 13.85
C VAL A 8 17.33 -22.26 13.76
N PHE A 9 18.31 -22.14 12.88
CA PHE A 9 18.89 -20.86 12.50
C PHE A 9 17.80 -19.99 11.90
N MET A 10 17.00 -19.38 12.77
CA MET A 10 16.09 -18.32 12.37
C MET A 10 16.96 -17.13 11.93
N GLY A 11 16.83 -16.72 10.69
CA GLY A 11 17.54 -15.54 10.21
C GLY A 11 17.28 -14.36 11.15
N VAL A 12 18.29 -13.53 11.37
CA VAL A 12 18.36 -12.40 12.33
C VAL A 12 17.14 -11.46 12.35
N ASN A 13 16.20 -11.61 11.43
CA ASN A 13 15.03 -10.74 11.25
C ASN A 13 13.69 -11.47 11.38
N TYR A 14 13.63 -12.69 11.91
CA TYR A 14 12.36 -13.39 12.12
C TYR A 14 11.87 -13.22 13.55
N PHE A 15 10.57 -13.15 13.74
CA PHE A 15 9.94 -13.23 15.05
C PHE A 15 9.84 -14.69 15.49
N THR A 16 10.01 -14.94 16.78
CA THR A 16 9.67 -16.23 17.38
C THR A 16 8.15 -16.37 17.49
N GLU A 17 7.65 -17.58 17.69
CA GLU A 17 6.22 -17.81 17.87
C GLU A 17 5.66 -17.08 19.09
N GLU A 18 6.43 -16.99 20.18
CA GLU A 18 6.06 -16.26 21.37
C GLU A 18 5.93 -14.76 21.10
N GLN A 19 6.90 -14.20 20.37
CA GLN A 19 6.86 -12.78 19.94
C GLN A 19 5.69 -12.50 19.02
N VAL A 20 5.33 -13.42 18.12
CA VAL A 20 4.16 -13.29 17.25
C VAL A 20 2.89 -13.24 18.09
N ARG A 21 2.71 -14.17 19.05
CA ARG A 21 1.55 -14.21 19.95
C ARG A 21 1.45 -12.95 20.82
N GLU A 22 2.57 -12.42 21.26
CA GLU A 22 2.59 -11.19 22.06
C GLU A 22 2.21 -9.98 21.20
N LEU A 23 2.75 -9.87 19.99
CA LEU A 23 2.43 -8.81 19.06
C LEU A 23 0.97 -8.85 18.57
N GLU A 24 0.39 -10.04 18.44
CA GLU A 24 -1.03 -10.21 18.07
C GLU A 24 -2.00 -9.65 19.13
N LYS A 25 -1.60 -9.63 20.38
CA LYS A 25 -2.42 -9.06 21.47
C LYS A 25 -2.51 -7.53 21.40
N ASN A 26 -1.60 -6.88 20.71
CA ASN A 26 -1.58 -5.43 20.62
C ASN A 26 -2.68 -4.94 19.64
N PRO A 27 -3.59 -4.05 20.07
CA PRO A 27 -4.71 -3.56 19.26
C PRO A 27 -4.27 -2.81 18.01
N TYR A 28 -3.06 -2.30 17.99
CA TYR A 28 -2.46 -1.58 16.86
C TYR A 28 -1.84 -2.49 15.80
N VAL A 29 -1.91 -3.80 15.98
CA VAL A 29 -1.44 -4.79 15.01
C VAL A 29 -2.63 -5.35 14.24
N LYS A 30 -2.64 -5.16 12.92
CA LYS A 30 -3.66 -5.73 12.03
C LYS A 30 -3.37 -7.18 11.66
N LYS A 31 -2.11 -7.49 11.46
CA LYS A 31 -1.63 -8.83 11.11
C LYS A 31 -0.14 -8.95 11.43
N VAL A 32 0.25 -10.07 11.99
CA VAL A 32 1.66 -10.41 12.21
C VAL A 32 1.95 -11.83 11.76
N SER A 33 3.17 -12.08 11.35
CA SER A 33 3.73 -13.38 11.04
C SER A 33 5.19 -13.40 11.46
N ASN A 34 5.83 -14.56 11.46
CA ASN A 34 7.25 -14.67 11.77
C ASN A 34 8.15 -13.75 10.94
N LYS A 35 7.75 -13.37 9.74
CA LYS A 35 8.53 -12.54 8.80
C LYS A 35 8.13 -11.06 8.80
N SER A 36 6.88 -10.75 9.05
CA SER A 36 6.33 -9.42 8.82
C SER A 36 5.27 -9.02 9.83
N ILE A 37 5.14 -7.72 10.04
CA ILE A 37 4.09 -7.10 10.85
C ILE A 37 3.39 -6.04 10.01
N THR A 38 2.07 -6.00 10.09
CA THR A 38 1.21 -4.99 9.48
C THR A 38 0.48 -4.25 10.58
N TYR A 39 0.68 -2.96 10.64
CA TYR A 39 0.08 -2.09 11.65
C TYR A 39 -1.29 -1.60 11.20
N ALA A 40 -2.16 -1.31 12.17
CA ALA A 40 -3.45 -0.68 11.95
C ALA A 40 -3.29 0.76 11.43
N GLU A 41 -4.29 1.28 10.76
CA GLU A 41 -4.27 2.66 10.22
C GLU A 41 -4.19 3.68 11.33
N GLU A 42 -4.95 3.48 12.40
CA GLU A 42 -4.93 4.31 13.60
C GLU A 42 -3.52 4.48 14.19
N PHE A 43 -2.76 3.38 14.28
CA PHE A 43 -1.39 3.47 14.76
C PHE A 43 -0.50 4.30 13.84
N LYS A 44 -0.68 4.21 12.53
CA LYS A 44 0.11 5.00 11.58
C LYS A 44 -0.15 6.50 11.73
N GLU A 45 -1.42 6.87 11.97
CA GLU A 45 -1.82 8.26 12.21
C GLU A 45 -1.21 8.79 13.52
N LEU A 46 -1.38 8.05 14.62
CA LEU A 46 -0.84 8.40 15.93
C LEU A 46 0.69 8.50 15.89
N TYR A 47 1.33 7.52 15.26
CA TYR A 47 2.79 7.52 15.06
C TYR A 47 3.25 8.76 14.30
N TRP A 48 2.52 9.14 13.24
CA TRP A 48 2.90 10.29 12.42
C TRP A 48 2.78 11.60 13.19
N ILE A 49 1.73 11.76 13.98
CA ILE A 49 1.54 12.94 14.87
C ILE A 49 2.70 13.05 15.87
N ASP A 50 3.02 11.96 16.56
CA ASP A 50 4.12 11.95 17.54
C ASP A 50 5.48 12.20 16.86
N TYR A 51 5.68 11.64 15.68
CA TYR A 51 6.91 11.86 14.89
C TYR A 51 7.08 13.32 14.46
N GLN A 52 6.00 13.99 14.05
CA GLN A 52 6.01 15.43 13.73
C GLN A 52 6.29 16.30 14.96
N ASN A 53 5.87 15.86 16.13
CA ASN A 53 6.17 16.51 17.40
C ASN A 53 7.64 16.30 17.84
N GLY A 54 8.45 15.60 17.06
CA GLY A 54 9.87 15.38 17.33
C GLY A 54 10.19 14.21 18.23
N ILE A 55 9.19 13.35 18.55
CA ILE A 55 9.41 12.16 19.39
C ILE A 55 10.20 11.12 18.56
N GLN A 56 11.19 10.53 19.19
CA GLN A 56 12.03 9.53 18.52
C GLN A 56 11.24 8.25 18.21
N PRO A 57 11.49 7.58 17.06
CA PRO A 57 10.80 6.35 16.68
C PRO A 57 10.78 5.26 17.76
N ILE A 58 11.87 5.12 18.52
CA ILE A 58 11.97 4.16 19.62
C ILE A 58 10.95 4.45 20.70
N GLU A 59 10.81 5.70 21.09
CA GLU A 59 9.91 6.14 22.14
C GLU A 59 8.45 6.03 21.72
N ILE A 60 8.15 6.33 20.44
CA ILE A 60 6.81 6.16 19.88
C ILE A 60 6.40 4.69 19.96
N PHE A 61 7.23 3.76 19.48
CA PHE A 61 6.90 2.34 19.56
C PHE A 61 6.69 1.88 21.00
N LYS A 62 7.53 2.31 21.96
CA LYS A 62 7.33 2.00 23.40
C LYS A 62 6.02 2.54 23.94
N LYS A 63 5.67 3.79 23.60
CA LYS A 63 4.43 4.45 24.03
C LYS A 63 3.18 3.64 23.67
N TYR A 64 3.19 3.00 22.49
CA TYR A 64 2.07 2.20 22.00
C TYR A 64 2.20 0.69 22.29
N GLY A 65 3.06 0.31 23.24
CA GLY A 65 3.15 -1.06 23.72
C GLY A 65 3.95 -2.03 22.83
N PHE A 66 4.80 -1.50 21.97
CA PHE A 66 5.73 -2.32 21.20
C PHE A 66 7.11 -2.36 21.83
N ASP A 67 7.72 -3.53 21.87
CA ASP A 67 9.14 -3.63 22.21
C ASP A 67 10.00 -3.27 20.96
N PRO A 68 10.76 -2.14 21.03
CA PRO A 68 11.57 -1.71 19.90
C PRO A 68 12.72 -2.67 19.57
N TYR A 69 13.14 -3.47 20.53
CA TYR A 69 14.22 -4.44 20.35
C TYR A 69 13.71 -5.67 19.62
N VAL A 70 12.52 -6.16 19.94
CA VAL A 70 11.83 -7.25 19.24
C VAL A 70 11.57 -6.88 17.78
N LEU A 71 11.13 -5.64 17.53
CA LEU A 71 10.92 -5.15 16.16
C LEU A 71 12.22 -5.02 15.38
N GLY A 72 13.30 -4.63 16.03
CA GLY A 72 14.60 -4.38 15.43
C GLY A 72 14.70 -3.06 14.66
N LYS A 73 15.92 -2.53 14.55
CA LYS A 73 16.20 -1.21 13.93
C LYS A 73 15.72 -1.14 12.48
N LYS A 74 15.94 -2.18 11.70
CA LYS A 74 15.60 -2.20 10.27
C LYS A 74 14.09 -2.04 10.03
N ARG A 75 13.25 -2.79 10.78
CA ARG A 75 11.78 -2.69 10.64
C ARG A 75 11.26 -1.32 11.04
N ARG A 76 11.75 -0.76 12.15
CA ARG A 76 11.37 0.58 12.61
C ARG A 76 11.70 1.66 11.59
N ASN A 77 12.92 1.66 11.06
CA ASN A 77 13.35 2.62 10.05
C ASN A 77 12.55 2.47 8.76
N THR A 78 12.38 1.24 8.26
CA THR A 78 11.58 0.96 7.06
C THR A 78 10.13 1.39 7.24
N PHE A 79 9.57 1.24 8.43
CA PHE A 79 8.21 1.70 8.74
C PHE A 79 8.12 3.23 8.63
N THR A 80 9.02 3.95 9.27
CA THR A 80 9.08 5.42 9.21
C THR A 80 9.21 5.92 7.77
N GLU A 81 10.10 5.33 6.98
CA GLU A 81 10.29 5.70 5.57
C GLU A 81 9.04 5.42 4.70
N ARG A 82 8.34 4.32 4.99
CA ARG A 82 7.07 4.03 4.32
C ARG A 82 5.98 5.04 4.69
N LEU A 83 5.90 5.44 5.95
CA LEU A 83 4.93 6.46 6.38
C LEU A 83 5.19 7.81 5.73
N LYS A 84 6.43 8.26 5.65
CA LYS A 84 6.81 9.49 4.94
C LYS A 84 6.28 9.48 3.49
N LYS A 85 6.37 8.35 2.81
CA LYS A 85 5.85 8.20 1.44
C LYS A 85 4.32 8.12 1.40
N GLN A 86 3.69 7.51 2.40
CA GLN A 86 2.23 7.38 2.45
C GLN A 86 1.53 8.71 2.72
N VAL A 87 2.09 9.57 3.56
CA VAL A 87 1.56 10.92 3.83
C VAL A 87 1.49 11.79 2.57
N GLN A 88 2.39 11.56 1.61
CA GLN A 88 2.39 12.30 0.34
C GLN A 88 1.32 11.84 -0.65
N ARG A 89 0.60 10.75 -0.34
CA ARG A 89 -0.47 10.22 -1.19
C ARG A 89 -1.81 10.85 -0.83
N VAL A 90 -2.69 10.97 -1.80
CA VAL A 90 -4.06 11.47 -1.61
C VAL A 90 -4.86 10.56 -0.67
N GLU A 91 -4.64 9.24 -0.76
CA GLU A 91 -5.30 8.22 0.07
C GLU A 91 -4.72 8.12 1.49
N GLY A 92 -3.64 8.83 1.81
CA GLY A 92 -2.99 8.82 3.11
C GLY A 92 -2.51 7.43 3.55
N PHE A 93 -2.89 7.02 4.76
CA PHE A 93 -2.47 5.74 5.36
C PHE A 93 -3.33 4.54 4.97
N ARG A 94 -4.36 4.74 4.16
CA ARG A 94 -5.25 3.68 3.69
C ARG A 94 -4.49 2.60 2.91
N ASP A 95 -4.92 1.36 3.08
CA ASP A 95 -4.36 0.24 2.32
C ASP A 95 -4.96 0.16 0.91
N THR A 96 -4.24 0.68 -0.07
CA THR A 96 -4.66 0.71 -1.49
C THR A 96 -4.45 -0.61 -2.23
N ARG A 97 -3.91 -1.64 -1.55
CA ARG A 97 -3.61 -2.94 -2.20
C ARG A 97 -4.86 -3.69 -2.65
N LYS A 98 -6.01 -3.42 -2.02
CA LYS A 98 -7.29 -4.01 -2.41
C LYS A 98 -7.83 -3.42 -3.70
N ASP A 99 -7.48 -2.16 -3.98
CA ASP A 99 -7.96 -1.41 -5.14
C ASP A 99 -7.03 -1.55 -6.35
N SER A 100 -5.77 -1.95 -6.12
CA SER A 100 -4.85 -2.29 -7.20
C SER A 100 -5.17 -3.69 -7.69
N ALA A 101 -5.63 -3.78 -8.93
CA ALA A 101 -5.75 -5.05 -9.64
C ALA A 101 -4.44 -5.82 -9.47
N GLY A 102 -4.50 -6.94 -8.79
CA GLY A 102 -3.34 -7.79 -8.57
C GLY A 102 -2.68 -8.16 -9.89
N ARG A 103 -1.48 -8.75 -9.82
CA ARG A 103 -0.80 -9.31 -11.00
C ARG A 103 -1.83 -10.06 -11.85
N PRO A 104 -1.94 -9.78 -13.16
CA PRO A 104 -2.87 -10.49 -14.03
C PRO A 104 -2.72 -11.98 -13.81
N SER A 105 -3.83 -12.65 -13.52
CA SER A 105 -3.81 -14.10 -13.37
C SER A 105 -3.26 -14.71 -14.66
N THR A 106 -2.20 -15.51 -14.55
CA THR A 106 -1.69 -16.31 -15.68
C THR A 106 -2.57 -17.53 -15.96
N LYS A 107 -3.68 -17.68 -15.22
CA LYS A 107 -4.67 -18.71 -15.44
C LYS A 107 -5.32 -18.47 -16.81
N GLU A 108 -5.30 -19.46 -17.67
CA GLU A 108 -6.02 -19.41 -18.93
C GLU A 108 -7.51 -19.15 -18.65
N LEU A 109 -7.98 -18.00 -19.11
CA LEU A 109 -9.38 -17.61 -18.98
C LEU A 109 -10.20 -18.46 -19.95
N SER A 110 -11.38 -18.86 -19.57
CA SER A 110 -12.32 -19.50 -20.49
C SER A 110 -12.60 -18.56 -21.68
N LEU A 111 -12.97 -19.13 -22.82
CA LEU A 111 -13.30 -18.34 -24.01
C LEU A 111 -14.39 -17.30 -23.74
N GLU A 112 -15.37 -17.65 -22.93
CA GLU A 112 -16.47 -16.76 -22.53
C GLU A 112 -15.95 -15.57 -21.72
N GLU A 113 -15.10 -15.80 -20.75
CA GLU A 113 -14.48 -14.74 -19.94
C GLU A 113 -13.56 -13.84 -20.77
N GLN A 114 -12.84 -14.42 -21.76
CA GLN A 114 -12.03 -13.64 -22.70
C GLN A 114 -12.89 -12.72 -23.56
N VAL A 115 -14.01 -13.23 -24.07
CA VAL A 115 -14.97 -12.47 -24.88
C VAL A 115 -15.58 -11.33 -24.09
N GLU A 116 -16.00 -11.58 -22.83
CA GLU A 116 -16.55 -10.53 -21.96
C GLU A 116 -15.51 -9.43 -21.67
N ARG A 117 -14.30 -9.84 -21.37
CA ARG A 117 -13.19 -8.90 -21.11
C ARG A 117 -12.86 -8.05 -22.34
N LEU A 118 -12.87 -8.66 -23.52
CA LEU A 118 -12.65 -7.94 -24.79
C LEU A 118 -13.80 -6.98 -25.10
N LYS A 119 -15.05 -7.38 -24.89
CA LYS A 119 -16.23 -6.51 -25.02
C LYS A 119 -16.13 -5.31 -24.10
N HIS A 120 -15.79 -5.52 -22.84
CA HIS A 120 -15.60 -4.43 -21.87
C HIS A 120 -14.48 -3.47 -22.30
N LYS A 121 -13.33 -4.01 -22.71
CA LYS A 121 -12.20 -3.21 -23.21
C LYS A 121 -12.58 -2.39 -24.45
N ASN A 122 -13.30 -2.99 -25.40
CA ASN A 122 -13.80 -2.29 -26.57
C ASN A 122 -14.74 -1.13 -26.18
N LYS A 123 -15.65 -1.34 -25.23
CA LYS A 123 -16.56 -0.30 -24.74
C LYS A 123 -15.78 0.88 -24.15
N VAL A 124 -14.77 0.62 -23.32
CA VAL A 124 -13.91 1.67 -22.74
C VAL A 124 -13.18 2.43 -23.84
N LEU A 125 -12.56 1.72 -24.79
CA LEU A 125 -11.85 2.34 -25.90
C LEU A 125 -12.77 3.18 -26.79
N GLN A 126 -14.02 2.77 -27.00
CA GLN A 126 -15.02 3.58 -27.72
C GLN A 126 -15.33 4.87 -26.96
N GLN A 127 -15.53 4.80 -25.66
CA GLN A 127 -15.76 5.98 -24.83
C GLN A 127 -14.58 6.97 -24.86
N GLU A 128 -13.36 6.45 -24.78
CA GLU A 128 -12.15 7.26 -24.90
C GLU A 128 -12.03 7.92 -26.28
N ASN A 129 -12.29 7.17 -27.34
CA ASN A 129 -12.32 7.72 -28.69
C ASN A 129 -13.35 8.82 -28.88
N ASP A 130 -14.55 8.64 -28.36
CA ASP A 130 -15.60 9.64 -28.46
C ASP A 130 -15.25 10.89 -27.63
N PHE A 131 -14.65 10.71 -26.48
CA PHE A 131 -14.12 11.82 -25.69
C PHE A 131 -13.03 12.59 -26.46
N LEU A 132 -12.05 11.91 -27.04
CA LEU A 132 -10.99 12.53 -27.83
C LEU A 132 -11.53 13.26 -29.07
N LYS A 133 -12.53 12.71 -29.74
CA LYS A 133 -13.22 13.38 -30.86
C LYS A 133 -13.88 14.69 -30.41
N ARG A 134 -14.57 14.69 -29.27
CA ARG A 134 -15.18 15.89 -28.67
C ARG A 134 -14.14 16.95 -28.33
N VAL A 135 -13.04 16.56 -27.69
CA VAL A 135 -11.93 17.47 -27.36
C VAL A 135 -11.32 18.09 -28.62
N ARG A 136 -11.07 17.28 -29.65
CA ARG A 136 -10.59 17.77 -30.96
C ARG A 136 -11.54 18.78 -31.59
N PHE A 137 -12.82 18.51 -31.53
CA PHE A 137 -13.86 19.41 -32.08
C PHE A 137 -13.90 20.74 -31.34
N ILE A 138 -13.81 20.71 -30.00
CA ILE A 138 -13.77 21.93 -29.18
C ILE A 138 -12.52 22.75 -29.49
N ASN A 139 -11.35 22.12 -29.56
CA ASN A 139 -10.10 22.79 -29.87
C ASN A 139 -10.13 23.43 -31.27
N LYS A 140 -10.68 22.72 -32.27
CA LYS A 140 -10.83 23.26 -33.62
C LYS A 140 -11.74 24.49 -33.67
N LYS A 141 -12.83 24.47 -32.90
CA LYS A 141 -13.74 25.66 -32.77
C LYS A 141 -13.03 26.83 -32.09
N GLN A 142 -12.23 26.60 -31.06
CA GLN A 142 -11.49 27.66 -30.37
C GLN A 142 -10.46 28.31 -31.29
N ILE A 143 -9.67 27.51 -32.03
CA ILE A 143 -8.68 28.00 -32.97
C ILE A 143 -9.36 28.86 -34.07
N SER A 144 -10.48 28.39 -34.62
CA SER A 144 -11.21 29.13 -35.65
C SER A 144 -11.82 30.47 -35.17
N LYS A 145 -12.20 30.56 -33.90
CA LYS A 145 -12.66 31.81 -33.28
C LYS A 145 -11.49 32.80 -33.08
N GLN A 146 -10.34 32.32 -32.63
CA GLN A 146 -9.16 33.17 -32.42
C GLN A 146 -8.61 33.75 -33.74
N SER A 147 -8.67 32.97 -34.84
CA SER A 147 -8.25 33.46 -36.14
C SER A 147 -9.18 34.51 -36.75
N LYS A 148 -10.47 34.51 -36.41
CA LYS A 148 -11.45 35.54 -36.84
C LYS A 148 -11.33 36.85 -36.07
N ASN A 149 -10.86 36.83 -34.84
CA ASN A 149 -10.69 38.02 -34.01
C ASN A 149 -9.37 38.80 -34.24
N LYS A 150 -8.51 38.30 -35.12
CA LYS A 150 -7.22 38.95 -35.49
C LYS A 150 -7.22 39.66 -36.83
N ARG A 151 -8.39 39.91 -37.41
CA ARG A 151 -8.56 40.73 -38.63
C ARG A 151 -9.22 42.05 -38.31
#